data_0642e2528f1eac3ae519947f8434bb97
#
_entry.id   0642e2528f1eac3ae519947f8434bb97
#
_cell.length_a   1.000
_cell.length_b   1.000
_cell.length_c   1.000
_cell.angle_alpha   90.00
_cell.angle_beta   90.00
_cell.angle_gamma   90.00
#
_symmetry.space_group_name_H-M   'P 1'
#
loop_
_entity.id
_entity.type
_entity.pdbx_description
1 polymer ?
#
loop_
_entity_poly.entity_id
_entity_poly.type
_entity_poly.pdbx_seq_one_letter_code
_entity_poly.pdbx_strand_id
1 'polypeptide(L)'
;MVTPKPIFKPKYKICVSGASETGHCAKDAPEKAKEIGSEIVRHGGVLVTGATHGIPYWAAIGAKEEGGISIGLSPAASEAAHKKVYHLPTDYFDVIIYTGFEYSGRNLLLTRAADAVIVLCGRMGTLNEFTIAFEEQKPIGVLQGTGGTADLIRDLVRRLHKGSGKIVYDTNPHRLVKKIFRMLQGAKVESMNKSFFSHAHE
;
A
#
# COMPACT_ATOMS: atom_id res chain seq x y z
N MET A 1 -9.52 6.33 39.67
CA MET A 1 -10.36 6.36 38.45
C MET A 1 -9.78 5.34 37.49
N VAL A 2 -10.52 4.29 37.14
CA VAL A 2 -10.09 3.30 36.14
C VAL A 2 -10.31 3.93 34.76
N THR A 3 -9.23 4.26 34.04
CA THR A 3 -9.35 4.70 32.65
C THR A 3 -9.91 3.54 31.84
N PRO A 4 -11.02 3.74 31.09
CA PRO A 4 -11.56 2.67 30.28
C PRO A 4 -10.50 2.24 29.26
N LYS A 5 -10.26 0.91 29.14
CA LYS A 5 -9.39 0.36 28.11
C LYS A 5 -9.88 0.83 26.74
N PRO A 6 -9.00 1.35 25.87
CA PRO A 6 -9.42 1.77 24.54
C PRO A 6 -9.99 0.57 23.79
N ILE A 7 -11.23 0.69 23.34
CA ILE A 7 -11.97 -0.33 22.57
C ILE A 7 -11.38 -0.50 21.17
N PHE A 8 -10.52 0.42 20.74
CA PHE A 8 -9.99 0.50 19.38
C PHE A 8 -8.59 -0.13 19.27
N LYS A 9 -8.47 -1.17 18.44
CA LYS A 9 -7.15 -1.67 17.99
C LYS A 9 -6.79 -0.96 16.68
N PRO A 10 -5.63 -0.30 16.60
CA PRO A 10 -5.16 0.28 15.34
C PRO A 10 -5.10 -0.79 14.25
N LYS A 11 -5.73 -0.52 13.11
CA LYS A 11 -5.68 -1.38 11.93
C LYS A 11 -4.40 -1.11 11.15
N TYR A 12 -3.85 -2.14 10.51
CA TYR A 12 -2.76 -1.95 9.56
C TYR A 12 -3.25 -1.18 8.33
N LYS A 13 -2.47 -0.20 7.91
CA LYS A 13 -2.66 0.59 6.70
C LYS A 13 -1.81 -0.02 5.59
N ILE A 14 -2.44 -0.50 4.55
CA ILE A 14 -1.77 -1.16 3.43
C ILE A 14 -1.86 -0.26 2.20
N CYS A 15 -0.71 0.21 1.72
CA CYS A 15 -0.64 0.96 0.48
C CYS A 15 -0.74 0.01 -0.71
N VAL A 16 -1.64 0.31 -1.65
CA VAL A 16 -1.65 -0.32 -2.98
C VAL A 16 -1.10 0.68 -3.98
N SER A 17 0.07 0.34 -4.53
CA SER A 17 0.82 1.11 -5.51
C SER A 17 0.74 0.43 -6.88
N GLY A 18 0.43 1.20 -7.92
CA GLY A 18 0.30 0.67 -9.28
C GLY A 18 0.02 1.76 -10.29
N ALA A 19 -0.11 1.36 -11.56
CA ALA A 19 -0.31 2.28 -12.67
C ALA A 19 -1.68 2.99 -12.61
N SER A 20 -1.69 4.30 -12.82
CA SER A 20 -2.91 5.07 -13.06
C SER A 20 -3.50 4.82 -14.44
N GLU A 21 -2.67 4.48 -15.42
CA GLU A 21 -3.05 4.06 -16.77
C GLU A 21 -2.67 2.60 -16.98
N THR A 22 -3.64 1.76 -17.28
CA THR A 22 -3.47 0.28 -17.25
C THR A 22 -3.20 -0.36 -18.60
N GLY A 23 -3.10 0.41 -19.69
CA GLY A 23 -2.95 -0.11 -21.06
C GLY A 23 -1.70 -0.97 -21.31
N HIS A 24 -0.68 -0.87 -20.45
CA HIS A 24 0.54 -1.70 -20.50
C HIS A 24 0.56 -2.81 -19.43
N CYS A 25 -0.46 -2.88 -18.58
CA CYS A 25 -0.61 -3.93 -17.58
C CYS A 25 -1.15 -5.22 -18.22
N ALA A 26 -1.03 -6.32 -17.51
CA ALA A 26 -1.76 -7.54 -17.85
C ALA A 26 -3.27 -7.27 -17.85
N LYS A 27 -4.02 -7.95 -18.73
CA LYS A 27 -5.47 -7.70 -18.90
C LYS A 27 -6.28 -7.89 -17.62
N ASP A 28 -5.84 -8.79 -16.76
CA ASP A 28 -6.47 -9.12 -15.46
C ASP A 28 -5.91 -8.32 -14.28
N ALA A 29 -5.02 -7.35 -14.54
CA ALA A 29 -4.46 -6.52 -13.46
C ALA A 29 -5.50 -5.68 -12.71
N PRO A 30 -6.54 -5.12 -13.36
CA PRO A 30 -7.62 -4.42 -12.66
C PRO A 30 -8.39 -5.33 -11.69
N GLU A 31 -8.79 -6.52 -12.12
CA GLU A 31 -9.48 -7.51 -11.30
C GLU A 31 -8.63 -7.96 -10.13
N LYS A 32 -7.34 -8.22 -10.36
CA LYS A 32 -6.38 -8.54 -9.30
C LYS A 32 -6.19 -7.40 -8.30
N ALA A 33 -6.22 -6.14 -8.76
CA ALA A 33 -6.17 -4.98 -7.88
C ALA A 33 -7.41 -4.90 -6.99
N LYS A 34 -8.59 -5.15 -7.57
CA LYS A 34 -9.86 -5.21 -6.85
C LYS A 34 -9.82 -6.32 -5.79
N GLU A 35 -9.37 -7.52 -6.15
CA GLU A 35 -9.20 -8.64 -5.22
C GLU A 35 -8.24 -8.30 -4.07
N ILE A 36 -7.12 -7.59 -4.34
CA ILE A 36 -6.21 -7.13 -3.28
C ILE A 36 -6.92 -6.17 -2.32
N GLY A 37 -7.70 -5.21 -2.84
CA GLY A 37 -8.48 -4.31 -2.00
C GLY A 37 -9.44 -5.04 -1.07
N SER A 38 -10.18 -6.01 -1.62
CA SER A 38 -11.08 -6.89 -0.85
C SER A 38 -10.34 -7.68 0.23
N GLU A 39 -9.22 -8.30 -0.13
CA GLU A 39 -8.43 -9.11 0.81
C GLU A 39 -7.81 -8.29 1.94
N ILE A 40 -7.37 -7.06 1.67
CA ILE A 40 -6.88 -6.15 2.72
C ILE A 40 -7.97 -5.95 3.80
N VAL A 41 -9.20 -5.70 3.38
CA VAL A 41 -10.34 -5.51 4.30
C VAL A 41 -10.69 -6.79 5.02
N ARG A 42 -10.77 -7.93 4.35
CA ARG A 42 -11.02 -9.25 4.96
C ARG A 42 -10.01 -9.61 6.04
N HIS A 43 -8.77 -9.15 5.91
CA HIS A 43 -7.73 -9.28 6.93
C HIS A 43 -7.76 -8.18 8.00
N GLY A 44 -8.78 -7.31 8.01
CA GLY A 44 -8.96 -6.24 8.99
C GLY A 44 -8.08 -5.00 8.77
N GLY A 45 -7.47 -4.87 7.59
CA GLY A 45 -6.68 -3.70 7.22
C GLY A 45 -7.50 -2.51 6.74
N VAL A 46 -6.81 -1.41 6.49
CA VAL A 46 -7.30 -0.19 5.84
C VAL A 46 -6.53 -0.02 4.53
N LEU A 47 -7.25 0.19 3.45
CA LEU A 47 -6.62 0.49 2.17
C LEU A 47 -6.13 1.94 2.14
N VAL A 48 -4.91 2.15 1.67
CA VAL A 48 -4.36 3.48 1.38
C VAL A 48 -3.85 3.51 -0.06
N THR A 49 -4.20 4.54 -0.82
CA THR A 49 -3.77 4.66 -2.22
C THR A 49 -3.42 6.11 -2.59
N GLY A 50 -2.91 6.27 -3.80
CA GLY A 50 -2.62 7.59 -4.36
C GLY A 50 -3.83 8.41 -4.82
N ALA A 51 -5.06 7.93 -4.63
CA ALA A 51 -6.30 8.56 -5.11
C ALA A 51 -6.29 8.86 -6.62
N THR A 52 -5.73 7.94 -7.42
CA THR A 52 -5.66 8.07 -8.88
C THR A 52 -6.51 7.00 -9.57
N HIS A 53 -6.73 7.16 -10.87
CA HIS A 53 -7.34 6.13 -11.72
C HIS A 53 -6.52 4.82 -11.72
N GLY A 54 -6.95 3.85 -12.50
CA GLY A 54 -6.26 2.59 -12.74
C GLY A 54 -6.18 1.69 -11.51
N ILE A 55 -5.02 1.12 -11.24
CA ILE A 55 -4.80 0.14 -10.17
C ILE A 55 -5.25 0.65 -8.79
N PRO A 56 -4.88 1.88 -8.35
CA PRO A 56 -5.35 2.43 -7.08
C PRO A 56 -6.88 2.51 -6.96
N TYR A 57 -7.55 2.87 -8.04
CA TYR A 57 -9.00 2.97 -8.08
C TYR A 57 -9.69 1.61 -8.00
N TRP A 58 -9.20 0.61 -8.75
CA TRP A 58 -9.72 -0.76 -8.67
C TRP A 58 -9.56 -1.37 -7.29
N ALA A 59 -8.42 -1.12 -6.62
CA ALA A 59 -8.24 -1.54 -5.24
C ALA A 59 -9.25 -0.87 -4.29
N ALA A 60 -9.54 0.42 -4.51
CA ALA A 60 -10.53 1.14 -3.73
C ALA A 60 -11.94 0.55 -3.91
N ILE A 61 -12.34 0.20 -5.14
CA ILE A 61 -13.60 -0.51 -5.41
C ILE A 61 -13.67 -1.79 -4.56
N GLY A 62 -12.64 -2.65 -4.63
CA GLY A 62 -12.63 -3.90 -3.89
C GLY A 62 -12.72 -3.72 -2.37
N ALA A 63 -12.02 -2.74 -1.82
CA ALA A 63 -12.11 -2.42 -0.39
C ALA A 63 -13.52 -1.94 0.01
N LYS A 64 -14.18 -1.15 -0.84
CA LYS A 64 -15.54 -0.65 -0.56
C LYS A 64 -16.61 -1.73 -0.70
N GLU A 65 -16.45 -2.67 -1.63
CA GLU A 65 -17.38 -3.82 -1.75
C GLU A 65 -17.36 -4.72 -0.49
N GLU A 66 -16.23 -4.79 0.22
CA GLU A 66 -16.12 -5.47 1.52
C GLU A 66 -16.52 -4.58 2.72
N GLY A 67 -17.05 -3.38 2.48
CA GLY A 67 -17.43 -2.45 3.56
C GLY A 67 -16.24 -1.88 4.34
N GLY A 68 -15.03 -1.93 3.78
CA GLY A 68 -13.81 -1.43 4.40
C GLY A 68 -13.62 0.08 4.27
N ILE A 69 -12.53 0.56 4.88
CA ILE A 69 -12.08 1.95 4.81
C ILE A 69 -11.04 2.07 3.70
N SER A 70 -11.25 3.05 2.81
CA SER A 70 -10.34 3.43 1.74
C SER A 70 -9.91 4.90 1.92
N ILE A 71 -8.60 5.13 2.01
CA ILE A 71 -8.00 6.44 2.19
C ILE A 71 -7.16 6.78 0.96
N GLY A 72 -7.40 7.95 0.37
CA GLY A 72 -6.64 8.48 -0.73
C GLY A 72 -5.67 9.59 -0.30
N LEU A 73 -4.42 9.55 -0.73
CA LEU A 73 -3.50 10.69 -0.64
C LEU A 73 -3.38 11.33 -2.03
N SER A 74 -3.93 12.51 -2.18
CA SER A 74 -3.92 13.25 -3.45
C SER A 74 -2.65 14.07 -3.61
N PRO A 75 -2.10 14.21 -4.85
CA PRO A 75 -1.04 15.16 -5.15
C PRO A 75 -1.52 16.62 -5.09
N ALA A 76 -2.82 16.85 -5.27
CA ALA A 76 -3.44 18.17 -5.30
C ALA A 76 -3.47 18.83 -3.91
N ALA A 77 -3.53 20.16 -3.89
CA ALA A 77 -3.64 20.95 -2.66
C ALA A 77 -5.08 21.16 -2.16
N SER A 78 -6.08 20.76 -2.97
CA SER A 78 -7.49 20.91 -2.63
C SER A 78 -8.36 19.94 -3.44
N GLU A 79 -9.62 19.76 -3.00
CA GLU A 79 -10.61 18.99 -3.76
C GLU A 79 -10.87 19.59 -5.14
N ALA A 80 -10.94 20.91 -5.24
CA ALA A 80 -11.15 21.59 -6.51
C ALA A 80 -10.01 21.33 -7.49
N ALA A 81 -8.75 21.37 -7.03
CA ALA A 81 -7.60 21.04 -7.86
C ALA A 81 -7.59 19.56 -8.24
N HIS A 82 -7.89 18.66 -7.29
CA HIS A 82 -7.99 17.21 -7.52
C HIS A 82 -8.95 16.86 -8.67
N LYS A 83 -10.16 17.45 -8.63
CA LYS A 83 -11.20 17.20 -9.63
C LYS A 83 -10.98 17.94 -10.95
N LYS A 84 -10.61 19.22 -10.90
CA LYS A 84 -10.63 20.11 -12.06
C LYS A 84 -9.28 20.25 -12.77
N VAL A 85 -8.17 20.09 -12.05
CA VAL A 85 -6.81 20.21 -12.60
C VAL A 85 -6.22 18.85 -12.87
N TYR A 86 -6.27 17.96 -11.87
CA TYR A 86 -5.71 16.61 -12.00
C TYR A 86 -6.69 15.60 -12.62
N HIS A 87 -7.97 15.93 -12.70
CA HIS A 87 -9.04 15.04 -13.21
C HIS A 87 -9.07 13.69 -12.52
N LEU A 88 -8.87 13.67 -11.20
CA LEU A 88 -8.80 12.45 -10.40
C LEU A 88 -10.13 12.08 -9.76
N PRO A 89 -10.39 10.77 -9.51
CA PRO A 89 -11.66 10.28 -8.97
C PRO A 89 -11.78 10.57 -7.47
N THR A 90 -13.00 10.76 -7.02
CA THR A 90 -13.34 10.89 -5.58
C THR A 90 -14.19 9.73 -5.07
N ASP A 91 -14.75 8.94 -5.98
CA ASP A 91 -15.57 7.79 -5.63
C ASP A 91 -14.74 6.70 -4.96
N TYR A 92 -15.36 5.88 -4.15
CA TYR A 92 -14.74 4.76 -3.43
C TYR A 92 -13.65 5.15 -2.42
N PHE A 93 -13.50 6.44 -2.07
CA PHE A 93 -12.64 6.91 -0.97
C PHE A 93 -13.49 7.47 0.16
N ASP A 94 -13.30 6.97 1.39
CA ASP A 94 -13.94 7.51 2.58
C ASP A 94 -13.29 8.83 3.00
N VAL A 95 -11.99 8.95 2.78
CA VAL A 95 -11.19 10.15 3.09
C VAL A 95 -10.18 10.39 1.98
N ILE A 96 -10.08 11.63 1.51
CA ILE A 96 -8.99 12.07 0.63
C ILE A 96 -8.19 13.17 1.34
N ILE A 97 -6.89 12.93 1.50
CA ILE A 97 -5.94 13.89 2.06
C ILE A 97 -5.28 14.63 0.89
N TYR A 98 -5.55 15.91 0.77
CA TYR A 98 -4.97 16.79 -0.25
C TYR A 98 -3.61 17.29 0.22
N THR A 99 -2.53 16.70 -0.30
CA THR A 99 -1.18 16.97 0.21
C THR A 99 -0.56 18.25 -0.33
N GLY A 100 -0.88 18.63 -1.56
CA GLY A 100 -0.27 19.78 -2.24
C GLY A 100 1.20 19.58 -2.64
N PHE A 101 1.73 18.34 -2.56
CA PHE A 101 3.13 18.04 -2.83
C PHE A 101 3.38 17.39 -4.19
N GLU A 102 2.48 17.57 -5.15
CA GLU A 102 2.56 16.93 -6.45
C GLU A 102 2.73 15.40 -6.35
N TYR A 103 3.05 14.72 -7.45
CA TYR A 103 3.18 13.26 -7.43
C TYR A 103 4.37 12.77 -6.62
N SER A 104 5.55 13.38 -6.79
CA SER A 104 6.79 12.87 -6.15
C SER A 104 6.79 13.04 -4.63
N GLY A 105 6.39 14.21 -4.12
CA GLY A 105 6.29 14.44 -2.69
C GLY A 105 5.15 13.64 -2.06
N ARG A 106 4.03 13.49 -2.77
CA ARG A 106 2.90 12.66 -2.33
C ARG A 106 3.31 11.19 -2.21
N ASN A 107 4.14 10.65 -3.11
CA ASN A 107 4.63 9.27 -3.04
C ASN A 107 5.37 9.00 -1.72
N LEU A 108 6.20 9.93 -1.26
CA LEU A 108 6.88 9.84 0.03
C LEU A 108 5.86 9.79 1.19
N LEU A 109 4.90 10.70 1.20
CA LEU A 109 3.88 10.76 2.25
C LEU A 109 3.00 9.50 2.26
N LEU A 110 2.57 9.04 1.07
CA LEU A 110 1.77 7.83 0.90
C LEU A 110 2.50 6.60 1.45
N THR A 111 3.75 6.41 1.03
CA THR A 111 4.55 5.27 1.45
C THR A 111 4.80 5.29 2.96
N ARG A 112 5.12 6.46 3.52
CA ARG A 112 5.36 6.62 4.96
C ARG A 112 4.11 6.42 5.82
N ALA A 113 2.95 6.85 5.33
CA ALA A 113 1.67 6.68 6.03
C ALA A 113 1.25 5.19 6.15
N ALA A 114 1.74 4.32 5.29
CA ALA A 114 1.39 2.90 5.25
C ALA A 114 2.32 2.04 6.13
N ASP A 115 1.80 0.92 6.63
CA ASP A 115 2.55 -0.08 7.38
C ASP A 115 3.20 -1.12 6.46
N ALA A 116 2.64 -1.32 5.26
CA ALA A 116 3.18 -2.14 4.18
C ALA A 116 2.76 -1.59 2.81
N VAL A 117 3.48 -1.98 1.76
CA VAL A 117 3.20 -1.58 0.38
C VAL A 117 3.00 -2.83 -0.48
N ILE A 118 1.92 -2.85 -1.28
CA ILE A 118 1.68 -3.87 -2.29
C ILE A 118 1.80 -3.21 -3.66
N VAL A 119 2.68 -3.77 -4.50
CA VAL A 119 2.99 -3.30 -5.85
C VAL A 119 2.40 -4.25 -6.88
N LEU A 120 1.65 -3.70 -7.84
CA LEU A 120 1.18 -4.45 -9.00
C LEU A 120 1.17 -3.56 -10.25
N CYS A 121 1.57 -4.12 -11.38
CA CYS A 121 1.85 -3.38 -12.61
C CYS A 121 2.78 -2.18 -12.35
N GLY A 122 2.41 -0.98 -12.78
CA GLY A 122 3.10 0.24 -12.41
C GLY A 122 4.10 0.76 -13.45
N ARG A 123 4.47 2.03 -13.26
CA ARG A 123 5.48 2.77 -14.01
C ARG A 123 6.49 3.42 -13.07
N MET A 124 7.12 4.53 -13.46
CA MET A 124 8.16 5.22 -12.69
C MET A 124 7.69 5.72 -11.31
N GLY A 125 6.42 6.17 -11.19
CA GLY A 125 5.85 6.55 -9.89
C GLY A 125 5.78 5.36 -8.92
N THR A 126 5.35 4.21 -9.42
CA THR A 126 5.31 2.95 -8.66
C THR A 126 6.72 2.47 -8.28
N LEU A 127 7.71 2.65 -9.16
CA LEU A 127 9.11 2.36 -8.84
C LEU A 127 9.62 3.29 -7.73
N ASN A 128 9.27 4.57 -7.77
CA ASN A 128 9.63 5.52 -6.73
C ASN A 128 9.00 5.14 -5.37
N GLU A 129 7.72 4.78 -5.33
CA GLU A 129 7.05 4.29 -4.11
C GLU A 129 7.70 3.00 -3.59
N PHE A 130 8.06 2.07 -4.49
CA PHE A 130 8.79 0.85 -4.15
C PHE A 130 10.16 1.16 -3.52
N THR A 131 10.96 2.04 -4.13
CA THR A 131 12.29 2.38 -3.61
C THR A 131 12.23 3.05 -2.24
N ILE A 132 11.25 3.94 -2.00
CA ILE A 132 11.02 4.54 -0.69
C ILE A 132 10.68 3.44 0.34
N ALA A 133 9.75 2.54 0.03
CA ALA A 133 9.38 1.46 0.92
C ALA A 133 10.55 0.51 1.23
N PHE A 134 11.40 0.24 0.22
CA PHE A 134 12.59 -0.59 0.35
C PHE A 134 13.62 0.03 1.29
N GLU A 135 13.97 1.30 1.09
CA GLU A 135 14.93 2.02 1.95
C GLU A 135 14.41 2.18 3.40
N GLU A 136 13.11 2.34 3.59
CA GLU A 136 12.49 2.41 4.90
C GLU A 136 12.21 1.04 5.54
N GLN A 137 12.69 -0.05 4.94
CA GLN A 137 12.55 -1.41 5.45
C GLN A 137 11.11 -1.83 5.74
N LYS A 138 10.15 -1.30 4.97
CA LYS A 138 8.75 -1.70 5.08
C LYS A 138 8.52 -3.08 4.48
N PRO A 139 7.56 -3.86 4.96
CA PRO A 139 7.06 -5.03 4.27
C PRO A 139 6.53 -4.65 2.88
N ILE A 140 7.01 -5.35 1.84
CA ILE A 140 6.61 -5.11 0.45
C ILE A 140 6.07 -6.40 -0.14
N GLY A 141 4.88 -6.35 -0.71
CA GLY A 141 4.30 -7.41 -1.54
C GLY A 141 4.40 -7.04 -3.01
N VAL A 142 4.89 -7.93 -3.84
CA VAL A 142 4.94 -7.71 -5.28
C VAL A 142 4.08 -8.77 -5.97
N LEU A 143 3.01 -8.32 -6.65
CA LEU A 143 2.14 -9.19 -7.43
C LEU A 143 2.72 -9.34 -8.83
N GLN A 144 3.41 -10.45 -9.04
CA GLN A 144 4.03 -10.78 -10.32
C GLN A 144 3.00 -11.22 -11.38
N GLY A 145 3.37 -11.08 -12.65
CA GLY A 145 2.49 -11.39 -13.77
C GLY A 145 1.40 -10.34 -13.99
N THR A 146 1.62 -9.12 -13.48
CA THR A 146 0.72 -7.98 -13.71
C THR A 146 1.28 -6.94 -14.68
N GLY A 147 2.52 -7.17 -15.17
CA GLY A 147 3.23 -6.27 -16.08
C GLY A 147 3.96 -5.12 -15.36
N GLY A 148 4.54 -4.24 -16.15
CA GLY A 148 5.16 -3.01 -15.70
C GLY A 148 6.26 -3.19 -14.65
N THR A 149 6.36 -2.25 -13.73
CA THR A 149 7.38 -2.22 -12.65
C THR A 149 7.36 -3.46 -11.78
N ALA A 150 6.18 -4.01 -11.47
CA ALA A 150 6.05 -5.17 -10.60
C ALA A 150 6.86 -6.39 -11.10
N ASP A 151 6.87 -6.63 -12.41
CA ASP A 151 7.58 -7.78 -12.99
C ASP A 151 9.09 -7.55 -13.09
N LEU A 152 9.54 -6.28 -13.04
CA LEU A 152 10.95 -5.89 -13.08
C LEU A 152 11.63 -5.87 -11.70
N ILE A 153 10.88 -5.70 -10.61
CA ILE A 153 11.42 -5.48 -9.26
C ILE A 153 12.37 -6.61 -8.83
N ARG A 154 12.03 -7.86 -9.08
CA ARG A 154 12.87 -9.00 -8.66
C ARG A 154 14.26 -8.94 -9.29
N ASP A 155 14.35 -8.64 -10.58
CA ASP A 155 15.60 -8.54 -11.30
C ASP A 155 16.38 -7.27 -10.88
N LEU A 156 15.69 -6.16 -10.69
CA LEU A 156 16.27 -4.91 -10.20
C LEU A 156 16.94 -5.10 -8.83
N VAL A 157 16.24 -5.65 -7.86
CA VAL A 157 16.78 -5.91 -6.50
C VAL A 157 18.01 -6.81 -6.56
N ARG A 158 17.96 -7.88 -7.38
CA ARG A 158 19.09 -8.79 -7.56
C ARG A 158 20.32 -8.08 -8.13
N ARG A 159 20.15 -7.24 -9.16
CA ARG A 159 21.24 -6.53 -9.83
C ARG A 159 21.88 -5.42 -9.00
N LEU A 160 21.11 -4.78 -8.13
CA LEU A 160 21.61 -3.70 -7.29
C LEU A 160 22.36 -4.19 -6.03
N HIS A 161 22.40 -5.51 -5.77
CA HIS A 161 23.15 -6.12 -4.67
C HIS A 161 22.90 -5.53 -3.28
N LYS A 162 21.72 -4.95 -3.06
CA LYS A 162 21.37 -4.27 -1.78
C LYS A 162 20.65 -5.18 -0.78
N GLY A 163 20.69 -6.49 -1.01
CA GLY A 163 19.99 -7.47 -0.19
C GLY A 163 18.53 -7.67 -0.64
N SER A 164 17.83 -8.59 0.01
CA SER A 164 16.46 -8.96 -0.37
C SER A 164 15.38 -8.02 0.16
N GLY A 165 15.70 -7.15 1.13
CA GLY A 165 14.71 -6.35 1.84
C GLY A 165 13.64 -7.22 2.53
N LYS A 166 12.53 -6.59 2.90
CA LYS A 166 11.34 -7.28 3.41
C LYS A 166 10.32 -7.50 2.29
N ILE A 167 10.72 -8.21 1.23
CA ILE A 167 9.90 -8.38 0.03
C ILE A 167 9.36 -9.81 -0.06
N VAL A 168 8.07 -9.92 -0.32
CA VAL A 168 7.41 -11.18 -0.70
C VAL A 168 6.82 -11.06 -2.09
N TYR A 169 6.90 -12.14 -2.84
CA TYR A 169 6.39 -12.25 -4.21
C TYR A 169 5.30 -13.31 -4.28
N ASP A 170 4.27 -13.05 -5.05
CA ASP A 170 3.24 -14.03 -5.43
C ASP A 170 2.59 -13.61 -6.75
N THR A 171 1.92 -14.53 -7.42
CA THR A 171 1.05 -14.28 -8.58
C THR A 171 -0.43 -14.26 -8.21
N ASN A 172 -0.76 -14.70 -6.99
CA ASN A 172 -2.12 -14.76 -6.48
C ASN A 172 -2.36 -13.65 -5.41
N PRO A 173 -3.36 -12.79 -5.59
CA PRO A 173 -3.69 -11.69 -4.68
C PRO A 173 -3.92 -12.12 -3.24
N HIS A 174 -4.75 -13.14 -3.02
CA HIS A 174 -5.08 -13.65 -1.68
C HIS A 174 -3.83 -14.13 -0.94
N ARG A 175 -2.97 -14.94 -1.58
CA ARG A 175 -1.74 -15.41 -0.95
C ARG A 175 -0.77 -14.27 -0.65
N LEU A 176 -0.68 -13.28 -1.54
CA LEU A 176 0.19 -12.12 -1.35
C LEU A 176 -0.22 -11.31 -0.13
N VAL A 177 -1.49 -10.95 -0.03
CA VAL A 177 -2.03 -10.19 1.12
C VAL A 177 -1.81 -10.96 2.41
N LYS A 178 -2.11 -12.26 2.44
CA LYS A 178 -1.85 -13.10 3.61
C LYS A 178 -0.37 -13.12 4.04
N LYS A 179 0.58 -13.14 3.10
CA LYS A 179 2.03 -13.04 3.39
C LYS A 179 2.35 -11.70 4.04
N ILE A 180 1.83 -10.60 3.54
CA ILE A 180 2.05 -9.25 4.08
C ILE A 180 1.54 -9.16 5.52
N PHE A 181 0.32 -9.62 5.80
CA PHE A 181 -0.23 -9.58 7.16
C PHE A 181 0.57 -10.46 8.13
N ARG A 182 1.10 -11.59 7.70
CA ARG A 182 2.03 -12.42 8.51
C ARG A 182 3.32 -11.66 8.86
N MET A 183 3.91 -10.95 7.91
CA MET A 183 5.12 -10.15 8.17
C MET A 183 4.84 -9.03 9.18
N LEU A 184 3.72 -8.33 9.06
CA LEU A 184 3.32 -7.27 9.98
C LEU A 184 3.08 -7.79 11.41
N GLN A 185 2.45 -8.95 11.54
CA GLN A 185 2.22 -9.60 12.83
C GLN A 185 3.54 -10.06 13.48
N GLY A 186 4.45 -10.66 12.71
CA GLY A 186 5.77 -11.08 13.18
C GLY A 186 6.62 -9.90 13.69
N ALA A 187 6.67 -8.81 12.94
CA ALA A 187 7.39 -7.60 13.34
C ALA A 187 6.85 -6.99 14.65
N LYS A 188 5.54 -7.06 14.88
CA LYS A 188 4.93 -6.58 16.12
C LYS A 188 5.33 -7.43 17.33
N VAL A 189 5.38 -8.74 17.19
CA VAL A 189 5.81 -9.66 18.26
C VAL A 189 7.29 -9.41 18.63
N GLU A 190 8.16 -9.24 17.63
CA GLU A 190 9.57 -8.93 17.86
C GLU A 190 9.78 -7.59 18.61
N SER A 191 9.01 -6.56 18.24
CA SER A 191 9.08 -5.26 18.92
C SER A 191 8.60 -5.32 20.36
N MET A 192 7.55 -6.07 20.65
CA MET A 192 7.05 -6.29 22.00
C MET A 192 8.07 -7.05 22.87
N ASN A 193 8.69 -8.09 22.35
CA ASN A 193 9.71 -8.84 23.06
C ASN A 193 10.94 -7.97 23.38
N LYS A 194 11.40 -7.13 22.44
CA LYS A 194 12.52 -6.21 22.70
C LYS A 194 12.21 -5.19 23.79
N SER A 195 10.97 -4.66 23.85
CA SER A 195 10.59 -3.73 24.92
C SER A 195 10.51 -4.39 26.30
N PHE A 196 10.14 -5.66 26.38
CA PHE A 196 10.12 -6.42 27.62
C PHE A 196 11.53 -6.64 28.20
N PHE A 197 12.51 -6.92 27.34
CA PHE A 197 13.90 -7.16 27.79
C PHE A 197 14.67 -5.87 28.10
N SER A 198 14.29 -4.70 27.56
CA SER A 198 14.92 -3.43 27.88
C SER A 198 14.54 -2.88 29.27
N HIS A 199 13.39 -3.28 29.83
CA HIS A 199 12.93 -2.88 31.18
C HIS A 199 13.31 -3.87 32.28
N ALA A 200 14.02 -4.97 31.95
CA ALA A 200 14.47 -5.95 32.90
C ALA A 200 15.94 -5.71 33.40
N HIS A 201 16.56 -4.62 32.94
CA HIS A 201 17.93 -4.24 33.26
C HIS A 201 18.05 -2.81 33.85
N GLU A 202 16.95 -2.21 34.31
CA GLU A 202 16.88 -1.05 35.18
C GLU A 202 16.38 -1.52 36.59
#